data_9d52dff1bcc0e1ded5eb729b1e6a541b
#
_entry.id   9d52dff1bcc0e1ded5eb729b1e6a541b
#
_cell.length_a   1.000
_cell.length_b   1.000
_cell.length_c   1.000
_cell.angle_alpha   90.00
_cell.angle_beta   90.00
_cell.angle_gamma   90.00
#
_symmetry.space_group_name_H-M   'P 1'
#
loop_
_entity.id
_entity.type
_entity.pdbx_description
1 polymer ?
#
loop_
_entity_poly.entity_id
_entity_poly.type
_entity_poly.pdbx_seq_one_letter_code
_entity_poly.pdbx_strand_id
1 'polypeptide(L)'
;KHSAEEAAANTVVTITEPGTYEIKGTLSNGQLAIDLGEDAEDDPNAVVTLVLDGVDINCSVAPAVIFYNVYECGSGDTETATSDVDTSAAGANVIIADGTVNNITGSHVAKIYKDGTTDKKYKFDGAFYSKMSMNIDGGTLGTGRLNITADNEGLDSELHLTINGGIIHINSADDGINTNEDGVSVTTINDGYLYIFAGNGAEGDGIDSNGWIVINGGTVISLANPNSMDGGIDSDMGTYINGGTVVGAGGMYDEIENDSEQLFMFMQFAEDTDDTIVVTDENDNPVFAYDFPYDYTYIVFSTPELAEGTYHVYR
;
A
#
# COMPACT_ATOMS: atom_id res chain seq x y z
N LYS A 1 -2.14 10.18 -19.96
CA LYS A 1 -1.51 9.42 -21.07
C LYS A 1 -0.24 10.14 -21.48
N HIS A 2 0.92 9.52 -21.23
CA HIS A 2 2.20 10.13 -21.56
C HIS A 2 2.72 9.57 -22.89
N SER A 3 3.40 10.40 -23.66
CA SER A 3 4.05 9.98 -24.89
C SER A 3 5.45 9.42 -24.58
N ALA A 4 6.01 8.67 -25.52
CA ALA A 4 7.40 8.22 -25.41
C ALA A 4 8.41 9.40 -25.34
N GLU A 5 8.05 10.55 -25.90
CA GLU A 5 8.87 11.77 -25.86
C GLU A 5 8.83 12.40 -24.46
N GLU A 6 7.66 12.44 -23.80
CA GLU A 6 7.53 12.88 -22.41
C GLU A 6 8.30 11.96 -21.46
N ALA A 7 8.15 10.63 -21.62
CA ALA A 7 8.91 9.67 -20.83
C ALA A 7 10.43 9.86 -21.01
N ALA A 8 10.90 10.08 -22.22
CA ALA A 8 12.33 10.31 -22.50
C ALA A 8 12.88 11.62 -21.93
N ALA A 9 12.03 12.57 -21.58
CA ALA A 9 12.44 13.83 -20.95
C ALA A 9 12.77 13.68 -19.44
N ASN A 10 12.46 12.53 -18.84
CA ASN A 10 12.74 12.25 -17.45
C ASN A 10 14.10 11.53 -17.30
N THR A 11 14.84 11.87 -16.25
CA THR A 11 16.11 11.20 -15.91
C THR A 11 15.81 9.88 -15.22
N VAL A 12 16.48 8.81 -15.62
CA VAL A 12 16.44 7.53 -14.89
C VAL A 12 17.79 7.33 -14.20
N VAL A 13 17.75 7.19 -12.88
CA VAL A 13 18.90 6.77 -12.07
C VAL A 13 18.74 5.28 -11.81
N THR A 14 19.67 4.46 -12.32
CA THR A 14 19.54 3.00 -12.23
C THR A 14 20.56 2.42 -11.27
N ILE A 15 20.12 1.56 -10.36
CA ILE A 15 20.95 0.69 -9.53
C ILE A 15 21.00 -0.67 -10.22
N THR A 16 22.21 -1.14 -10.54
CA THR A 16 22.45 -2.37 -11.32
C THR A 16 23.26 -3.43 -10.58
N GLU A 17 23.57 -3.20 -9.30
CA GLU A 17 24.34 -4.13 -8.47
C GLU A 17 23.60 -4.36 -7.15
N PRO A 18 23.68 -5.58 -6.56
CA PRO A 18 23.14 -5.85 -5.23
C PRO A 18 23.82 -4.98 -4.16
N GLY A 19 23.07 -4.68 -3.09
CA GLY A 19 23.64 -3.95 -1.95
C GLY A 19 22.67 -3.03 -1.24
N THR A 20 23.18 -2.33 -0.23
CA THR A 20 22.44 -1.32 0.51
C THR A 20 22.83 0.08 0.04
N TYR A 21 21.83 0.87 -0.33
CA TYR A 21 22.00 2.20 -0.89
C TYR A 21 21.29 3.24 -0.04
N GLU A 22 22.04 4.17 0.53
CA GLU A 22 21.47 5.32 1.23
C GLU A 22 21.15 6.42 0.21
N ILE A 23 19.85 6.76 0.10
CA ILE A 23 19.34 7.69 -0.90
C ILE A 23 18.96 9.01 -0.23
N LYS A 24 19.54 10.12 -0.73
CA LYS A 24 19.33 11.49 -0.23
C LYS A 24 19.18 12.49 -1.36
N GLY A 25 18.43 13.55 -1.06
CA GLY A 25 18.34 14.73 -1.93
C GLY A 25 17.16 14.67 -2.87
N THR A 26 17.23 15.42 -3.96
CA THR A 26 16.07 15.68 -4.83
C THR A 26 16.31 15.22 -6.25
N LEU A 27 15.34 14.50 -6.81
CA LEU A 27 15.22 14.16 -8.22
C LEU A 27 13.88 14.72 -8.74
N SER A 28 13.90 15.96 -9.20
CA SER A 28 12.69 16.74 -9.51
C SER A 28 12.00 16.34 -10.81
N ASN A 29 12.62 15.53 -11.64
CA ASN A 29 12.05 15.06 -12.91
C ASN A 29 12.72 13.75 -13.31
N GLY A 30 12.33 12.67 -12.69
CA GLY A 30 12.95 11.38 -12.99
C GLY A 30 12.56 10.25 -12.06
N GLN A 31 13.11 9.10 -12.32
CA GLN A 31 12.84 7.81 -11.71
C GLN A 31 14.09 7.22 -11.09
N LEU A 32 13.96 6.63 -9.92
CA LEU A 32 14.95 5.71 -9.35
C LEU A 32 14.53 4.28 -9.71
N ALA A 33 15.34 3.62 -10.54
CA ALA A 33 15.08 2.27 -11.01
C ALA A 33 16.10 1.28 -10.42
N ILE A 34 15.63 0.13 -9.98
CA ILE A 34 16.47 -0.97 -9.53
C ILE A 34 16.31 -2.11 -10.54
N ASP A 35 17.39 -2.47 -11.21
CA ASP A 35 17.39 -3.49 -12.26
C ASP A 35 18.72 -4.24 -12.27
N LEU A 36 18.74 -5.41 -11.65
CA LEU A 36 19.93 -6.26 -11.57
C LEU A 36 20.05 -7.23 -12.77
N GLY A 37 19.14 -7.12 -13.73
CA GLY A 37 19.07 -7.97 -14.93
C GLY A 37 18.06 -9.11 -14.80
N GLU A 38 17.68 -9.68 -15.95
CA GLU A 38 16.59 -10.67 -16.05
C GLU A 38 16.84 -11.95 -15.20
N ASP A 39 18.10 -12.34 -15.00
CA ASP A 39 18.46 -13.53 -14.21
C ASP A 39 18.38 -13.29 -12.69
N ALA A 40 18.16 -12.04 -12.26
CA ALA A 40 18.15 -11.65 -10.84
C ALA A 40 16.95 -12.23 -10.06
N GLU A 41 15.85 -12.50 -10.75
CA GLU A 41 14.62 -13.05 -10.16
C GLU A 41 14.86 -14.41 -9.49
N ASP A 42 15.74 -15.22 -10.06
CA ASP A 42 16.11 -16.55 -9.56
C ASP A 42 17.37 -16.55 -8.65
N ASP A 43 18.07 -15.41 -8.49
CA ASP A 43 19.30 -15.33 -7.68
C ASP A 43 19.04 -14.79 -6.27
N PRO A 44 19.11 -15.63 -5.22
CA PRO A 44 18.87 -15.19 -3.84
C PRO A 44 19.89 -14.16 -3.31
N ASN A 45 20.94 -13.85 -4.07
CA ASN A 45 21.89 -12.77 -3.75
C ASN A 45 21.54 -11.45 -4.45
N ALA A 46 20.59 -11.44 -5.36
CA ALA A 46 20.15 -10.24 -6.06
C ALA A 46 19.23 -9.39 -5.18
N VAL A 47 19.77 -8.90 -4.06
CA VAL A 47 19.05 -8.15 -3.03
C VAL A 47 19.51 -6.70 -3.02
N VAL A 48 18.55 -5.78 -3.09
CA VAL A 48 18.78 -4.34 -2.93
C VAL A 48 17.97 -3.81 -1.76
N THR A 49 18.64 -3.08 -0.86
CA THR A 49 18.00 -2.34 0.21
C THR A 49 18.17 -0.85 -0.04
N LEU A 50 17.09 -0.13 -0.22
CA LEU A 50 17.06 1.33 -0.26
C LEU A 50 16.86 1.87 1.15
N VAL A 51 17.80 2.69 1.63
CA VAL A 51 17.64 3.47 2.86
C VAL A 51 17.24 4.89 2.45
N LEU A 52 15.97 5.24 2.64
CA LEU A 52 15.44 6.57 2.32
C LEU A 52 15.78 7.55 3.44
N ASP A 53 16.73 8.46 3.20
CA ASP A 53 17.25 9.40 4.20
C ASP A 53 17.09 10.86 3.74
N GLY A 54 15.86 11.32 3.65
CA GLY A 54 15.53 12.67 3.21
C GLY A 54 15.51 12.81 1.69
N VAL A 55 14.79 11.92 1.01
CA VAL A 55 14.62 12.00 -0.44
C VAL A 55 13.35 12.75 -0.85
N ASP A 56 13.44 13.41 -2.01
CA ASP A 56 12.31 14.04 -2.69
C ASP A 56 12.40 13.69 -4.18
N ILE A 57 11.60 12.70 -4.61
CA ILE A 57 11.58 12.22 -5.99
C ILE A 57 10.25 12.53 -6.63
N ASN A 58 10.28 13.14 -7.81
CA ASN A 58 9.11 13.43 -8.62
C ASN A 58 9.28 12.90 -10.04
N CYS A 59 8.37 12.04 -10.47
CA CYS A 59 8.27 11.55 -11.83
C CYS A 59 6.82 11.65 -12.32
N SER A 60 6.55 12.55 -13.24
CA SER A 60 5.20 12.81 -13.76
C SER A 60 4.77 11.87 -14.89
N VAL A 61 5.59 10.88 -15.27
CA VAL A 61 5.35 10.04 -16.45
C VAL A 61 5.49 8.53 -16.19
N ALA A 62 5.96 8.15 -15.01
CA ALA A 62 6.21 6.76 -14.63
C ALA A 62 6.27 6.63 -13.09
N PRO A 63 6.35 5.41 -12.53
CA PRO A 63 6.72 5.22 -11.14
C PRO A 63 7.97 6.03 -10.78
N ALA A 64 7.93 6.74 -9.67
CA ALA A 64 9.08 7.50 -9.21
C ALA A 64 10.18 6.60 -8.65
N VAL A 65 9.79 5.50 -8.00
CA VAL A 65 10.69 4.42 -7.56
C VAL A 65 10.16 3.10 -8.11
N ILE A 66 11.04 2.30 -8.70
CA ILE A 66 10.66 1.01 -9.27
C ILE A 66 11.75 -0.05 -9.07
N PHE A 67 11.34 -1.21 -8.55
CA PHE A 67 12.12 -2.44 -8.58
C PHE A 67 11.67 -3.28 -9.78
N TYR A 68 12.55 -3.42 -10.78
CA TYR A 68 12.28 -4.20 -11.99
C TYR A 68 12.68 -5.67 -11.84
N ASN A 69 13.96 -5.90 -11.54
CA ASN A 69 14.54 -7.23 -11.48
C ASN A 69 15.46 -7.33 -10.25
N VAL A 70 14.97 -7.99 -9.24
CA VAL A 70 15.67 -8.41 -8.02
C VAL A 70 15.19 -9.82 -7.66
N TYR A 71 15.71 -10.43 -6.61
CA TYR A 71 15.29 -11.78 -6.21
C TYR A 71 13.79 -11.81 -5.82
N GLU A 72 13.05 -12.78 -6.39
CA GLU A 72 11.69 -13.11 -5.96
C GLU A 72 11.73 -14.31 -5.00
N CYS A 73 11.28 -14.11 -3.78
CA CYS A 73 11.22 -15.16 -2.76
C CYS A 73 9.89 -15.92 -2.71
N GLY A 74 8.85 -15.34 -3.30
CA GLY A 74 7.50 -15.91 -3.34
C GLY A 74 7.29 -16.83 -4.55
N SER A 75 6.08 -17.31 -4.67
CA SER A 75 5.63 -18.13 -5.79
C SER A 75 4.30 -17.61 -6.31
N GLY A 76 4.18 -17.43 -7.62
CA GLY A 76 2.93 -17.12 -8.31
C GLY A 76 2.01 -18.32 -8.51
N ASP A 77 2.24 -19.45 -7.82
CA ASP A 77 1.47 -20.67 -7.99
C ASP A 77 0.20 -20.66 -7.12
N THR A 78 -0.94 -20.47 -7.75
CA THR A 78 -2.26 -20.45 -7.11
C THR A 78 -2.64 -21.75 -6.39
N GLU A 79 -2.04 -22.90 -6.75
CA GLU A 79 -2.33 -24.19 -6.09
C GLU A 79 -1.68 -24.29 -4.69
N THR A 80 -0.67 -23.48 -4.43
CA THR A 80 0.08 -23.47 -3.16
C THR A 80 -0.03 -22.13 -2.40
N ALA A 81 -0.73 -21.16 -2.96
CA ALA A 81 -0.92 -19.86 -2.37
C ALA A 81 -1.68 -19.92 -1.03
N THR A 82 -1.25 -19.11 -0.08
CA THR A 82 -1.86 -18.98 1.26
C THR A 82 -1.71 -17.53 1.73
N SER A 83 -2.50 -17.13 2.72
CA SER A 83 -2.36 -15.83 3.38
C SER A 83 -1.11 -15.70 4.27
N ASP A 84 -0.44 -16.81 4.61
CA ASP A 84 0.79 -16.82 5.42
C ASP A 84 2.02 -16.91 4.49
N VAL A 85 2.66 -15.78 4.24
CA VAL A 85 3.82 -15.66 3.37
C VAL A 85 5.04 -15.12 4.13
N ASP A 86 6.21 -15.68 3.85
CA ASP A 86 7.49 -15.20 4.37
C ASP A 86 8.26 -14.44 3.29
N THR A 87 8.24 -13.13 3.37
CA THR A 87 8.97 -12.24 2.47
C THR A 87 10.35 -11.83 2.97
N SER A 88 10.84 -12.41 4.07
CA SER A 88 12.12 -12.02 4.69
C SER A 88 13.34 -12.15 3.78
N ALA A 89 13.24 -12.98 2.75
CA ALA A 89 14.28 -13.17 1.74
C ALA A 89 14.09 -12.32 0.46
N ALA A 90 13.05 -11.49 0.38
CA ALA A 90 12.76 -10.72 -0.83
C ALA A 90 13.93 -9.82 -1.27
N GLY A 91 14.11 -9.71 -2.57
CA GLY A 91 15.16 -8.88 -3.16
C GLY A 91 14.89 -7.38 -3.10
N ALA A 92 13.62 -6.96 -3.02
CA ALA A 92 13.23 -5.57 -2.88
C ALA A 92 13.03 -5.18 -1.41
N ASN A 93 13.90 -4.32 -0.87
CA ASN A 93 13.80 -3.87 0.51
C ASN A 93 13.92 -2.36 0.62
N VAL A 94 13.10 -1.76 1.47
CA VAL A 94 13.09 -0.32 1.75
C VAL A 94 13.18 -0.11 3.26
N ILE A 95 14.06 0.77 3.69
CA ILE A 95 14.15 1.24 5.07
C ILE A 95 13.87 2.74 5.08
N ILE A 96 12.87 3.18 5.82
CA ILE A 96 12.60 4.58 6.05
C ILE A 96 13.48 5.01 7.23
N ALA A 97 14.54 5.78 6.96
CA ALA A 97 15.49 6.16 8.00
C ALA A 97 14.85 7.01 9.11
N ASP A 98 15.18 6.70 10.36
CA ASP A 98 14.62 7.37 11.53
C ASP A 98 14.76 8.90 11.49
N GLY A 99 13.67 9.59 11.83
CA GLY A 99 13.65 11.05 11.93
C GLY A 99 13.69 11.79 10.59
N THR A 100 13.60 11.09 9.46
CA THR A 100 13.59 11.68 8.13
C THR A 100 12.19 11.84 7.56
N VAL A 101 12.06 12.71 6.55
CA VAL A 101 10.85 12.85 5.73
C VAL A 101 11.24 12.60 4.28
N ASN A 102 10.56 11.64 3.67
CA ASN A 102 10.81 11.19 2.30
C ASN A 102 9.52 11.41 1.49
N ASN A 103 9.64 12.06 0.33
CA ASN A 103 8.52 12.35 -0.52
C ASN A 103 8.72 11.67 -1.88
N ILE A 104 7.75 10.88 -2.28
CA ILE A 104 7.72 10.19 -3.56
C ILE A 104 6.45 10.63 -4.28
N THR A 105 6.60 11.33 -5.38
CA THR A 105 5.50 11.70 -6.25
C THR A 105 5.69 11.00 -7.58
N GLY A 106 4.76 10.15 -7.94
CA GLY A 106 4.89 9.32 -9.13
C GLY A 106 3.61 9.24 -9.95
N SER A 107 3.76 8.60 -11.09
CA SER A 107 2.71 8.39 -12.06
C SER A 107 2.77 6.94 -12.55
N HIS A 108 1.72 6.51 -13.20
CA HIS A 108 1.71 5.23 -13.90
C HIS A 108 2.55 5.31 -15.18
N VAL A 109 3.01 4.15 -15.69
CA VAL A 109 3.83 4.12 -16.89
C VAL A 109 3.15 4.79 -18.07
N ALA A 110 3.93 5.55 -18.83
CA ALA A 110 3.53 6.05 -20.14
C ALA A 110 2.94 4.92 -20.99
N LYS A 111 1.78 5.17 -21.61
CA LYS A 111 1.09 4.17 -22.42
C LYS A 111 1.83 3.89 -23.70
N ILE A 112 2.87 3.06 -23.61
CA ILE A 112 3.51 2.44 -24.77
C ILE A 112 2.66 1.22 -25.10
N TYR A 113 2.06 1.24 -26.29
CA TYR A 113 1.23 0.14 -26.75
C TYR A 113 2.07 -0.91 -27.47
N LYS A 114 1.63 -2.18 -27.41
CA LYS A 114 2.12 -3.23 -28.30
C LYS A 114 1.83 -2.85 -29.74
N ASP A 115 2.77 -3.14 -30.63
CA ASP A 115 2.68 -2.75 -32.03
C ASP A 115 1.34 -3.17 -32.67
N GLY A 116 0.63 -2.20 -33.24
CA GLY A 116 -0.65 -2.42 -33.92
C GLY A 116 -1.84 -2.74 -33.04
N THR A 117 -1.74 -2.55 -31.73
CA THR A 117 -2.81 -2.80 -30.76
C THR A 117 -3.13 -1.58 -29.89
N THR A 118 -4.18 -1.69 -29.08
CA THR A 118 -4.50 -0.75 -27.99
C THR A 118 -4.08 -1.30 -26.63
N ASP A 119 -3.42 -2.47 -26.59
CA ASP A 119 -2.96 -3.08 -25.36
C ASP A 119 -1.71 -2.37 -24.86
N LYS A 120 -1.64 -2.09 -23.57
CA LYS A 120 -0.45 -1.54 -22.93
C LYS A 120 0.71 -2.55 -23.04
N LYS A 121 1.90 -2.06 -23.37
CA LYS A 121 3.12 -2.88 -23.37
C LYS A 121 3.59 -3.16 -21.95
N TYR A 122 3.39 -2.19 -21.05
CA TYR A 122 3.72 -2.26 -19.63
C TYR A 122 2.52 -1.78 -18.81
N LYS A 123 2.36 -2.33 -17.61
CA LYS A 123 1.30 -1.99 -16.67
C LYS A 123 1.95 -1.78 -15.29
N PHE A 124 2.66 -0.66 -15.10
CA PHE A 124 3.27 -0.28 -13.84
C PHE A 124 2.46 0.88 -13.30
N ASP A 125 1.48 0.59 -12.48
CA ASP A 125 0.43 1.54 -12.15
C ASP A 125 0.71 2.34 -10.85
N GLY A 126 1.64 1.88 -9.98
CA GLY A 126 2.00 2.55 -8.73
C GLY A 126 3.07 3.65 -8.85
N ALA A 127 2.95 4.68 -8.01
CA ALA A 127 3.99 5.72 -7.89
C ALA A 127 5.30 5.17 -7.27
N PHE A 128 5.17 4.25 -6.33
CA PHE A 128 6.22 3.39 -5.79
C PHE A 128 5.84 1.95 -6.13
N TYR A 129 6.61 1.31 -6.99
CA TYR A 129 6.24 0.05 -7.62
C TYR A 129 7.32 -1.01 -7.49
N SER A 130 6.92 -2.26 -7.30
CA SER A 130 7.81 -3.43 -7.39
C SER A 130 7.20 -4.53 -8.25
N LYS A 131 7.97 -5.06 -9.19
CA LYS A 131 7.62 -6.30 -9.91
C LYS A 131 7.76 -7.56 -9.05
N MET A 132 8.47 -7.46 -7.94
CA MET A 132 8.82 -8.56 -7.05
C MET A 132 8.23 -8.29 -5.68
N SER A 133 8.16 -9.32 -4.85
CA SER A 133 7.81 -9.19 -3.44
C SER A 133 8.70 -8.15 -2.76
N MET A 134 8.10 -7.27 -1.95
CA MET A 134 8.77 -6.11 -1.37
C MET A 134 8.53 -6.00 0.13
N ASN A 135 9.58 -5.60 0.86
CA ASN A 135 9.50 -5.24 2.28
C ASN A 135 9.72 -3.75 2.49
N ILE A 136 8.96 -3.17 3.44
CA ILE A 136 9.15 -1.80 3.93
C ILE A 136 9.32 -1.82 5.44
N ASP A 137 10.43 -1.27 5.92
CA ASP A 137 10.78 -1.16 7.34
C ASP A 137 10.87 0.30 7.78
N GLY A 138 10.47 0.57 9.02
CA GLY A 138 10.47 1.90 9.64
C GLY A 138 11.79 2.30 10.33
N GLY A 139 12.88 1.59 10.06
CA GLY A 139 14.13 1.79 10.80
C GLY A 139 14.06 1.21 12.23
N THR A 140 14.92 1.72 13.13
CA THR A 140 15.03 1.19 14.48
C THR A 140 14.01 1.80 15.46
N LEU A 141 13.62 3.06 15.24
CA LEU A 141 12.71 3.81 16.12
C LEU A 141 11.31 3.98 15.52
N GLY A 142 11.12 3.62 14.26
CA GLY A 142 9.86 3.80 13.54
C GLY A 142 9.46 5.26 13.33
N THR A 143 10.41 6.20 13.37
CA THR A 143 10.14 7.65 13.33
C THR A 143 10.34 8.27 11.94
N GLY A 144 10.80 7.49 10.97
CA GLY A 144 10.93 7.90 9.58
C GLY A 144 9.56 7.99 8.90
N ARG A 145 9.38 8.99 8.05
CA ARG A 145 8.16 9.23 7.28
C ARG A 145 8.38 9.03 5.80
N LEU A 146 7.44 8.32 5.17
CA LEU A 146 7.32 8.18 3.72
C LEU A 146 5.98 8.75 3.28
N ASN A 147 5.99 9.78 2.45
CA ASN A 147 4.81 10.34 1.82
C ASN A 147 4.80 9.94 0.35
N ILE A 148 3.74 9.30 -0.09
CA ILE A 148 3.53 8.90 -1.49
C ILE A 148 2.36 9.71 -2.04
N THR A 149 2.55 10.31 -3.20
CA THR A 149 1.50 10.97 -3.97
C THR A 149 1.49 10.38 -5.37
N ALA A 150 0.32 9.94 -5.82
CA ALA A 150 0.17 9.25 -7.09
C ALA A 150 -0.99 9.80 -7.92
N ASP A 151 -0.82 9.82 -9.23
CA ASP A 151 -1.90 10.10 -10.17
C ASP A 151 -2.65 8.82 -10.65
N ASN A 152 -2.29 7.69 -10.09
CA ASN A 152 -2.93 6.38 -10.18
C ASN A 152 -2.75 5.70 -8.82
N GLU A 153 -2.24 4.47 -8.74
CA GLU A 153 -1.99 3.76 -7.50
C GLU A 153 -0.79 4.31 -6.72
N GLY A 154 -0.84 4.19 -5.41
CA GLY A 154 0.19 4.71 -4.52
C GLY A 154 1.40 3.80 -4.42
N LEU A 155 1.27 2.76 -3.63
CA LEU A 155 2.27 1.73 -3.36
C LEU A 155 1.79 0.41 -3.92
N ASP A 156 2.56 -0.15 -4.84
CA ASP A 156 2.12 -1.27 -5.64
C ASP A 156 3.20 -2.36 -5.71
N SER A 157 2.77 -3.62 -5.62
CA SER A 157 3.62 -4.80 -5.81
C SER A 157 2.90 -5.86 -6.62
N GLU A 158 3.58 -6.43 -7.61
CA GLU A 158 3.00 -7.50 -8.42
C GLU A 158 2.71 -8.76 -7.61
N LEU A 159 3.50 -9.08 -6.57
CA LEU A 159 3.30 -10.30 -5.80
C LEU A 159 2.97 -10.01 -4.33
N HIS A 160 3.94 -9.92 -3.44
CA HIS A 160 3.68 -9.73 -2.02
C HIS A 160 4.25 -8.40 -1.53
N LEU A 161 3.53 -7.76 -0.61
CA LEU A 161 3.99 -6.56 0.08
C LEU A 161 3.95 -6.80 1.58
N THR A 162 5.08 -6.59 2.27
CA THR A 162 5.14 -6.64 3.72
C THR A 162 5.60 -5.30 4.29
N ILE A 163 4.79 -4.69 5.15
CA ILE A 163 5.10 -3.46 5.86
C ILE A 163 5.38 -3.80 7.32
N ASN A 164 6.63 -3.62 7.73
CA ASN A 164 7.11 -3.92 9.08
C ASN A 164 7.17 -2.68 9.99
N GLY A 165 6.91 -1.48 9.45
CA GLY A 165 6.92 -0.27 10.27
C GLY A 165 7.09 1.03 9.48
N GLY A 166 7.25 2.13 10.21
CA GLY A 166 7.40 3.48 9.68
C GLY A 166 6.11 4.29 9.72
N ILE A 167 6.22 5.56 9.35
CA ILE A 167 5.07 6.45 9.19
C ILE A 167 4.83 6.64 7.69
N ILE A 168 3.80 6.01 7.16
CA ILE A 168 3.51 5.99 5.73
C ILE A 168 2.20 6.73 5.46
N HIS A 169 2.27 7.76 4.62
CA HIS A 169 1.11 8.50 4.15
C HIS A 169 1.00 8.32 2.64
N ILE A 170 -0.13 7.82 2.19
CA ILE A 170 -0.43 7.63 0.77
C ILE A 170 -1.62 8.49 0.37
N ASN A 171 -1.50 9.13 -0.78
CA ASN A 171 -2.52 9.98 -1.36
C ASN A 171 -2.56 9.69 -2.87
N SER A 172 -3.52 8.89 -3.32
CA SER A 172 -3.62 8.34 -4.66
C SER A 172 -4.88 8.76 -5.39
N ALA A 173 -4.88 8.61 -6.70
CA ALA A 173 -6.03 8.85 -7.56
C ALA A 173 -6.77 7.57 -7.96
N ASP A 174 -6.19 6.43 -7.67
CA ASP A 174 -6.71 5.08 -7.68
C ASP A 174 -6.30 4.44 -6.36
N ASP A 175 -6.06 3.14 -6.28
CA ASP A 175 -5.79 2.45 -5.03
C ASP A 175 -4.61 3.03 -4.26
N GLY A 176 -4.75 3.04 -2.94
CA GLY A 176 -3.67 3.49 -2.07
C GLY A 176 -2.52 2.49 -2.03
N ILE A 177 -2.84 1.25 -1.74
CA ILE A 177 -1.95 0.09 -1.82
C ILE A 177 -2.63 -0.94 -2.71
N ASN A 178 -1.85 -1.56 -3.62
CA ASN A 178 -2.33 -2.66 -4.45
C ASN A 178 -1.31 -3.80 -4.50
N THR A 179 -1.80 -5.06 -4.51
CA THR A 179 -1.00 -6.26 -4.79
C THR A 179 -1.72 -7.12 -5.83
N ASN A 180 -1.05 -7.36 -6.98
CA ASN A 180 -1.72 -7.59 -8.26
C ASN A 180 -1.91 -9.04 -8.71
N GLU A 181 -1.18 -10.03 -8.17
CA GLU A 181 -1.24 -11.39 -8.69
C GLU A 181 -2.51 -12.11 -8.20
N ASP A 182 -3.41 -12.41 -9.14
CA ASP A 182 -4.74 -12.98 -8.90
C ASP A 182 -4.70 -14.26 -8.06
N GLY A 183 -5.33 -14.25 -6.88
CA GLY A 183 -5.45 -15.40 -5.98
C GLY A 183 -4.14 -15.85 -5.33
N VAL A 184 -3.11 -14.99 -5.33
CA VAL A 184 -1.77 -15.32 -4.81
C VAL A 184 -1.20 -14.22 -3.93
N SER A 185 -1.31 -12.98 -4.35
CA SER A 185 -0.65 -11.87 -3.67
C SER A 185 -1.13 -11.66 -2.23
N VAL A 186 -0.25 -11.17 -1.38
CA VAL A 186 -0.57 -10.88 0.03
C VAL A 186 -0.01 -9.52 0.42
N THR A 187 -0.87 -8.65 0.92
CA THR A 187 -0.48 -7.44 1.63
C THR A 187 -0.45 -7.74 3.12
N THR A 188 0.75 -7.76 3.72
CA THR A 188 0.95 -7.99 5.16
C THR A 188 1.38 -6.72 5.85
N ILE A 189 0.67 -6.32 6.92
CA ILE A 189 1.01 -5.15 7.75
C ILE A 189 1.31 -5.64 9.16
N ASN A 190 2.58 -5.60 9.55
CA ASN A 190 3.04 -6.06 10.86
C ASN A 190 3.09 -4.94 11.90
N ASP A 191 3.44 -3.73 11.49
CA ASP A 191 3.54 -2.56 12.38
C ASP A 191 3.59 -1.26 11.56
N GLY A 192 3.62 -0.11 12.23
CA GLY A 192 3.73 1.22 11.63
C GLY A 192 2.48 2.07 11.83
N TYR A 193 2.52 3.27 11.27
CA TYR A 193 1.39 4.16 11.17
C TYR A 193 1.12 4.43 9.68
N LEU A 194 0.03 3.88 9.17
CA LEU A 194 -0.40 4.03 7.79
C LEU A 194 -1.63 4.94 7.73
N TYR A 195 -1.55 6.00 6.95
CA TYR A 195 -2.68 6.82 6.57
C TYR A 195 -2.81 6.80 5.04
N ILE A 196 -3.89 6.24 4.55
CA ILE A 196 -4.13 5.99 3.14
C ILE A 196 -5.41 6.70 2.74
N PHE A 197 -5.34 7.49 1.67
CA PHE A 197 -6.48 8.15 1.07
C PHE A 197 -6.44 7.98 -0.46
N ALA A 198 -7.39 7.24 -1.00
CA ALA A 198 -7.53 6.92 -2.43
C ALA A 198 -8.56 7.82 -3.14
N GLY A 199 -8.78 9.02 -2.66
CA GLY A 199 -9.88 9.89 -3.07
C GLY A 199 -9.59 10.94 -4.12
N ASN A 200 -8.40 10.96 -4.73
CA ASN A 200 -8.03 12.03 -5.66
C ASN A 200 -8.50 11.81 -7.09
N GLY A 201 -9.00 10.63 -7.43
CA GLY A 201 -9.46 10.25 -8.76
C GLY A 201 -10.96 10.02 -8.86
N ALA A 202 -11.35 9.12 -9.75
CA ALA A 202 -12.74 8.76 -10.00
C ALA A 202 -13.19 7.55 -9.16
N GLU A 203 -12.26 6.68 -8.79
CA GLU A 203 -12.43 5.45 -8.02
C GLU A 203 -11.13 5.16 -7.26
N GLY A 204 -11.11 4.20 -6.39
CA GLY A 204 -9.93 3.68 -5.72
C GLY A 204 -10.22 3.15 -4.32
N ASP A 205 -9.72 1.95 -4.06
CA ASP A 205 -9.72 1.32 -2.75
C ASP A 205 -8.59 1.89 -1.87
N GLY A 206 -8.80 1.88 -0.57
CA GLY A 206 -7.73 2.26 0.34
C GLY A 206 -6.56 1.27 0.26
N ILE A 207 -6.84 0.00 0.52
CA ILE A 207 -5.95 -1.13 0.29
C ILE A 207 -6.70 -2.15 -0.54
N ASP A 208 -6.16 -2.50 -1.71
CA ASP A 208 -6.62 -3.59 -2.57
C ASP A 208 -5.61 -4.73 -2.62
N SER A 209 -6.09 -5.95 -2.74
CA SER A 209 -5.27 -7.12 -3.00
C SER A 209 -6.03 -8.14 -3.83
N ASN A 210 -5.49 -8.51 -4.97
CA ASN A 210 -6.01 -9.62 -5.77
C ASN A 210 -5.83 -11.01 -5.07
N GLY A 211 -5.34 -11.00 -3.84
CA GLY A 211 -5.19 -12.15 -2.97
C GLY A 211 -5.66 -11.85 -1.56
N TRP A 212 -4.78 -11.84 -0.58
CA TRP A 212 -5.14 -11.63 0.83
C TRP A 212 -4.60 -10.33 1.40
N ILE A 213 -5.29 -9.85 2.44
CA ILE A 213 -4.79 -8.79 3.32
C ILE A 213 -4.66 -9.35 4.74
N VAL A 214 -3.49 -9.19 5.36
CA VAL A 214 -3.21 -9.67 6.72
C VAL A 214 -2.65 -8.51 7.56
N ILE A 215 -3.42 -8.05 8.54
CA ILE A 215 -3.02 -6.97 9.44
C ILE A 215 -2.71 -7.55 10.83
N ASN A 216 -1.43 -7.60 11.17
CA ASN A 216 -0.95 -8.16 12.43
C ASN A 216 -0.71 -7.09 13.51
N GLY A 217 -0.60 -5.82 13.12
CA GLY A 217 -0.29 -4.75 14.08
C GLY A 217 -0.30 -3.35 13.46
N GLY A 218 0.22 -2.39 14.24
CA GLY A 218 0.30 -0.99 13.84
C GLY A 218 -1.00 -0.21 13.95
N THR A 219 -1.03 0.93 13.30
CA THR A 219 -2.25 1.76 13.12
C THR A 219 -2.48 1.95 11.62
N VAL A 220 -3.60 1.45 11.14
CA VAL A 220 -3.99 1.50 9.72
C VAL A 220 -5.28 2.31 9.60
N ILE A 221 -5.20 3.44 8.92
CA ILE A 221 -6.36 4.25 8.55
C ILE A 221 -6.42 4.23 7.03
N SER A 222 -7.40 3.53 6.49
CA SER A 222 -7.54 3.28 5.06
C SER A 222 -8.87 3.81 4.55
N LEU A 223 -8.80 4.86 3.75
CA LEU A 223 -9.95 5.60 3.26
C LEU A 223 -10.01 5.49 1.73
N ALA A 224 -11.07 4.83 1.24
CA ALA A 224 -11.37 4.73 -0.18
C ALA A 224 -11.77 6.07 -0.79
N ASN A 225 -12.02 6.06 -2.09
CA ASN A 225 -12.62 7.21 -2.76
C ASN A 225 -14.06 7.45 -2.25
N PRO A 226 -14.38 8.62 -1.69
CA PRO A 226 -15.71 8.88 -1.14
C PRO A 226 -16.81 9.02 -2.20
N ASN A 227 -16.47 9.08 -3.49
CA ASN A 227 -17.42 9.24 -4.58
C ASN A 227 -17.64 7.96 -5.41
N SER A 228 -17.04 6.84 -4.99
CA SER A 228 -17.14 5.55 -5.67
C SER A 228 -17.74 4.47 -4.77
N MET A 229 -17.83 3.26 -5.29
CA MET A 229 -18.30 2.09 -4.55
C MET A 229 -17.14 1.23 -4.03
N ASP A 230 -15.97 1.85 -3.85
CA ASP A 230 -14.77 1.14 -3.42
C ASP A 230 -14.69 1.03 -1.89
N GLY A 231 -13.90 0.10 -1.41
CA GLY A 231 -13.72 -0.24 0.01
C GLY A 231 -12.50 0.44 0.64
N GLY A 232 -12.55 0.72 1.95
CA GLY A 232 -11.34 1.09 2.67
C GLY A 232 -10.30 -0.04 2.67
N ILE A 233 -10.77 -1.27 2.64
CA ILE A 233 -10.00 -2.52 2.58
C ILE A 233 -10.79 -3.45 1.67
N ASP A 234 -10.16 -3.95 0.60
CA ASP A 234 -10.74 -4.88 -0.36
C ASP A 234 -9.76 -6.01 -0.70
N SER A 235 -10.22 -7.25 -0.79
CA SER A 235 -9.39 -8.41 -1.06
C SER A 235 -10.16 -9.53 -1.75
N ASP A 236 -9.61 -10.09 -2.82
CA ASP A 236 -10.27 -11.16 -3.58
C ASP A 236 -10.37 -12.50 -2.81
N MET A 237 -9.45 -12.74 -1.87
CA MET A 237 -9.31 -14.04 -1.20
C MET A 237 -9.59 -13.99 0.31
N GLY A 238 -9.64 -12.82 0.92
CA GLY A 238 -9.99 -12.59 2.31
C GLY A 238 -9.04 -11.69 3.09
N THR A 239 -9.61 -10.96 4.03
CA THR A 239 -8.92 -10.02 4.92
C THR A 239 -8.90 -10.54 6.35
N TYR A 240 -7.72 -10.62 6.96
CA TYR A 240 -7.52 -11.01 8.36
C TYR A 240 -7.01 -9.83 9.19
N ILE A 241 -7.68 -9.55 10.30
CA ILE A 241 -7.21 -8.58 11.31
C ILE A 241 -6.81 -9.35 12.56
N ASN A 242 -5.50 -9.52 12.75
CA ASN A 242 -4.92 -10.25 13.88
C ASN A 242 -4.46 -9.32 15.01
N GLY A 243 -4.31 -8.03 14.73
CA GLY A 243 -3.86 -7.05 15.71
C GLY A 243 -3.91 -5.61 15.20
N GLY A 244 -3.50 -4.68 16.06
CA GLY A 244 -3.39 -3.26 15.73
C GLY A 244 -4.69 -2.46 15.89
N THR A 245 -4.64 -1.19 15.47
CA THR A 245 -5.82 -0.32 15.34
C THR A 245 -6.09 -0.11 13.86
N VAL A 246 -7.24 -0.58 13.40
CA VAL A 246 -7.61 -0.57 11.98
C VAL A 246 -8.89 0.22 11.78
N VAL A 247 -8.88 1.14 10.84
CA VAL A 247 -10.04 1.87 10.35
C VAL A 247 -10.07 1.75 8.84
N GLY A 248 -11.11 1.11 8.31
CA GLY A 248 -11.39 1.06 6.88
C GLY A 248 -12.71 1.77 6.60
N ALA A 249 -12.73 2.69 5.63
CA ALA A 249 -13.96 3.39 5.28
C ALA A 249 -14.10 3.55 3.76
N GLY A 250 -15.31 3.30 3.26
CA GLY A 250 -15.60 3.35 1.83
C GLY A 250 -17.08 3.33 1.47
N GLY A 251 -17.35 3.22 0.20
CA GLY A 251 -18.68 3.06 -0.39
C GLY A 251 -19.17 1.62 -0.36
N MET A 252 -18.30 0.64 -0.14
CA MET A 252 -18.61 -0.76 0.06
C MET A 252 -17.87 -1.34 1.27
N TYR A 253 -18.25 -2.56 1.64
CA TYR A 253 -17.61 -3.37 2.67
C TYR A 253 -17.25 -4.73 2.09
N ASP A 254 -15.97 -5.04 2.13
CA ASP A 254 -15.47 -6.39 1.94
C ASP A 254 -15.42 -7.14 3.28
N GLU A 255 -15.79 -8.43 3.27
CA GLU A 255 -15.96 -9.21 4.50
C GLU A 255 -14.62 -9.52 5.17
N ILE A 256 -14.48 -9.08 6.43
CA ILE A 256 -13.35 -9.49 7.28
C ILE A 256 -13.56 -10.94 7.73
N GLU A 257 -12.54 -11.77 7.61
CA GLU A 257 -12.59 -13.18 7.92
C GLU A 257 -12.88 -13.45 9.41
N ASN A 258 -13.82 -14.34 9.66
CA ASN A 258 -14.32 -14.64 11.01
C ASN A 258 -13.30 -15.35 11.92
N ASP A 259 -12.22 -15.88 11.37
CA ASP A 259 -11.09 -16.48 12.08
C ASP A 259 -9.91 -15.51 12.27
N SER A 260 -10.14 -14.21 12.02
CA SER A 260 -9.26 -13.13 12.49
C SER A 260 -9.03 -13.24 14.00
N GLU A 261 -7.79 -13.02 14.46
CA GLU A 261 -7.44 -13.15 15.88
C GLU A 261 -7.95 -11.98 16.74
N GLN A 262 -8.24 -10.82 16.12
CA GLN A 262 -8.77 -9.64 16.78
C GLN A 262 -10.22 -9.37 16.39
N LEU A 263 -11.02 -8.95 17.37
CA LEU A 263 -12.41 -8.55 17.12
C LEU A 263 -12.47 -7.28 16.28
N PHE A 264 -13.46 -7.21 15.44
CA PHE A 264 -13.76 -6.01 14.63
C PHE A 264 -15.23 -5.63 14.74
N MET A 265 -15.53 -4.38 14.42
CA MET A 265 -16.88 -3.85 14.33
C MET A 265 -17.09 -3.30 12.91
N PHE A 266 -18.17 -3.74 12.31
CA PHE A 266 -18.67 -3.22 11.05
C PHE A 266 -19.85 -2.29 11.30
N MET A 267 -19.87 -1.14 10.64
CA MET A 267 -20.93 -0.16 10.71
C MET A 267 -21.37 0.24 9.30
N GLN A 268 -22.68 0.28 9.09
CA GLN A 268 -23.29 0.79 7.88
C GLN A 268 -24.22 1.96 8.22
N PHE A 269 -24.07 3.04 7.52
CA PHE A 269 -24.89 4.24 7.70
C PHE A 269 -25.90 4.36 6.56
N ALA A 270 -27.15 4.76 6.89
CA ALA A 270 -28.20 4.94 5.90
C ALA A 270 -28.01 6.21 5.04
N GLU A 271 -27.25 7.14 5.54
CA GLU A 271 -26.81 8.36 4.87
C GLU A 271 -25.29 8.44 5.06
N ASP A 272 -24.60 8.93 4.05
CA ASP A 272 -23.15 9.14 4.13
C ASP A 272 -22.82 10.07 5.31
N THR A 273 -21.64 9.87 5.89
CA THR A 273 -21.23 10.65 7.06
C THR A 273 -19.77 11.09 6.97
N ASP A 274 -19.59 12.42 7.07
CA ASP A 274 -18.30 13.10 7.29
C ASP A 274 -18.16 13.55 8.76
N ASP A 275 -18.96 12.96 9.66
CA ASP A 275 -18.99 13.34 11.07
C ASP A 275 -17.97 12.55 11.91
N THR A 276 -17.73 13.03 13.12
CA THR A 276 -17.01 12.27 14.14
C THR A 276 -17.84 11.09 14.60
N ILE A 277 -17.36 9.89 14.37
CA ILE A 277 -17.96 8.67 14.91
C ILE A 277 -17.30 8.34 16.24
N VAL A 278 -18.12 8.17 17.28
CA VAL A 278 -17.69 7.75 18.61
C VAL A 278 -18.37 6.43 18.97
N VAL A 279 -17.57 5.44 19.33
CA VAL A 279 -18.06 4.16 19.85
C VAL A 279 -17.69 4.06 21.33
N THR A 280 -18.68 3.76 22.19
CA THR A 280 -18.48 3.55 23.62
C THR A 280 -18.92 2.15 24.03
N ASP A 281 -18.39 1.66 25.14
CA ASP A 281 -18.87 0.45 25.81
C ASP A 281 -20.24 0.69 26.50
N GLU A 282 -20.79 -0.34 27.11
CA GLU A 282 -22.07 -0.29 27.85
C GLU A 282 -22.07 0.70 29.04
N ASN A 283 -20.92 1.16 29.47
CA ASN A 283 -20.73 2.12 30.59
C ASN A 283 -20.38 3.52 30.10
N ASP A 284 -20.56 3.80 28.80
CA ASP A 284 -20.22 5.06 28.13
C ASP A 284 -18.71 5.40 28.14
N ASN A 285 -17.81 4.42 28.35
CA ASN A 285 -16.38 4.65 28.15
C ASN A 285 -16.06 4.61 26.64
N PRO A 286 -15.35 5.61 26.11
CA PRO A 286 -15.00 5.63 24.70
C PRO A 286 -13.99 4.51 24.36
N VAL A 287 -14.28 3.75 23.31
CA VAL A 287 -13.47 2.67 22.76
C VAL A 287 -12.82 3.11 21.44
N PHE A 288 -13.56 3.93 20.69
CA PHE A 288 -13.10 4.46 19.41
C PHE A 288 -13.69 5.84 19.20
N ALA A 289 -12.90 6.74 18.59
CA ALA A 289 -13.38 8.01 18.08
C ALA A 289 -12.53 8.41 16.87
N TYR A 290 -13.17 8.72 15.77
CA TYR A 290 -12.50 9.19 14.56
C TYR A 290 -13.34 10.24 13.85
N ASP A 291 -12.67 11.31 13.40
CA ASP A 291 -13.26 12.41 12.65
C ASP A 291 -13.01 12.15 11.16
N PHE A 292 -14.04 11.66 10.47
CA PHE A 292 -13.94 11.30 9.06
C PHE A 292 -13.91 12.55 8.19
N PRO A 293 -12.91 12.71 7.33
CA PRO A 293 -12.76 13.90 6.50
C PRO A 293 -13.74 13.95 5.32
N TYR A 294 -14.42 12.86 5.04
CA TYR A 294 -15.36 12.68 3.91
C TYR A 294 -16.53 11.81 4.31
N ASP A 295 -17.58 11.84 3.52
CA ASP A 295 -18.75 10.96 3.64
C ASP A 295 -18.41 9.52 3.28
N TYR A 296 -18.76 8.58 4.16
CA TYR A 296 -18.63 7.16 3.92
C TYR A 296 -19.88 6.41 4.36
N THR A 297 -20.28 5.39 3.58
CA THR A 297 -21.42 4.53 3.87
C THR A 297 -21.04 3.38 4.79
N TYR A 298 -19.83 2.84 4.62
CA TYR A 298 -19.34 1.67 5.35
C TYR A 298 -18.05 2.00 6.10
N ILE A 299 -18.02 1.60 7.36
CA ILE A 299 -16.85 1.74 8.22
C ILE A 299 -16.61 0.41 8.92
N VAL A 300 -15.41 -0.10 8.82
CA VAL A 300 -14.89 -1.17 9.66
C VAL A 300 -13.87 -0.59 10.63
N PHE A 301 -13.94 -1.04 11.88
CA PHE A 301 -12.92 -0.68 12.84
C PHE A 301 -12.56 -1.87 13.74
N SER A 302 -11.30 -1.95 14.11
CA SER A 302 -10.75 -2.95 15.00
C SER A 302 -9.70 -2.32 15.91
N THR A 303 -9.66 -2.73 17.16
CA THR A 303 -8.66 -2.28 18.15
C THR A 303 -8.49 -3.35 19.21
N PRO A 304 -7.30 -3.44 19.87
CA PRO A 304 -7.09 -4.38 20.97
C PRO A 304 -8.01 -4.18 22.17
N GLU A 305 -8.65 -3.01 22.30
CA GLU A 305 -9.61 -2.70 23.36
C GLU A 305 -11.01 -3.28 23.12
N LEU A 306 -11.30 -3.74 21.89
CA LEU A 306 -12.58 -4.39 21.59
C LEU A 306 -12.69 -5.73 22.33
N ALA A 307 -13.86 -5.93 22.98
CA ALA A 307 -14.25 -7.17 23.62
C ALA A 307 -15.67 -7.56 23.19
N GLU A 308 -16.08 -8.79 23.39
CA GLU A 308 -17.48 -9.16 23.21
C GLU A 308 -18.36 -8.34 24.17
N GLY A 309 -19.40 -7.68 23.63
CA GLY A 309 -20.25 -6.82 24.45
C GLY A 309 -21.27 -6.02 23.66
N THR A 310 -21.88 -5.07 24.36
CA THR A 310 -22.80 -4.10 23.78
C THR A 310 -22.10 -2.76 23.68
N TYR A 311 -22.25 -2.13 22.53
CA TYR A 311 -21.65 -0.84 22.25
C TYR A 311 -22.69 0.18 21.81
N HIS A 312 -22.44 1.44 22.11
CA HIS A 312 -23.22 2.57 21.62
C HIS A 312 -22.42 3.32 20.57
N VAL A 313 -23.04 3.63 19.45
CA VAL A 313 -22.44 4.40 18.36
C VAL A 313 -23.09 5.77 18.34
N TYR A 314 -22.28 6.81 18.39
CA TYR A 314 -22.69 8.22 18.33
C TYR A 314 -22.08 8.87 17.07
N ARG A 315 -22.87 9.76 16.50
CA ARG A 315 -22.54 10.58 15.35
C ARG A 315 -22.73 12.06 15.69
#